data_df9e2a12473a5fbe078b4b4a06e4ce34
#
_entry.id   df9e2a12473a5fbe078b4b4a06e4ce34
#
_cell.length_a   1.000
_cell.length_b   1.000
_cell.length_c   1.000
_cell.angle_alpha   90.00
_cell.angle_beta   90.00
_cell.angle_gamma   90.00
#
_symmetry.space_group_name_H-M   'P 1'
#
loop_
_entity.id
_entity.type
_entity.pdbx_description
1 polymer ?
#
loop_
_entity_poly.entity_id
_entity_poly.type
_entity_poly.pdbx_seq_one_letter_code
_entity_poly.pdbx_strand_id
1 'polypeptide(L)'
;MKKEFARFFGDRRLVFTTILMPGLMIYILYTLLGQGIMKQFAASEDYVYQIYTVDLPESFSYLKTESDLEVTEISAETESDVLEKIEAEEADLLMVFPSDFDAAVAAYDPLDTTQAAPDIKMYYNSVSTESSTIYNQMCQIFDDYESSLANKFDINAE
;
A
#
# COMPACT_ATOMS: atom_id res chain seq x y z
N MET A 1 10.99 55.83 -0.64
CA MET A 1 11.13 54.35 -0.64
C MET A 1 12.56 53.85 -0.45
N LYS A 2 13.58 54.28 -1.21
CA LYS A 2 14.98 53.78 -1.06
C LYS A 2 15.60 54.02 0.33
N LYS A 3 15.24 55.13 1.03
CA LYS A 3 15.80 55.45 2.35
C LYS A 3 15.21 54.58 3.48
N GLU A 4 14.00 54.15 3.34
CA GLU A 4 13.32 53.27 4.32
C GLU A 4 13.82 51.84 4.24
N PHE A 5 14.04 51.33 3.01
CA PHE A 5 14.68 50.07 2.78
C PHE A 5 16.10 49.98 3.35
N ALA A 6 16.91 51.03 3.13
CA ALA A 6 18.27 51.10 3.68
C ALA A 6 18.27 51.13 5.23
N ARG A 7 17.29 51.74 5.85
CA ARG A 7 17.12 51.76 7.30
C ARG A 7 16.70 50.40 7.85
N PHE A 8 15.80 49.71 7.14
CA PHE A 8 15.32 48.36 7.50
C PHE A 8 16.46 47.35 7.45
N PHE A 9 17.23 47.31 6.39
CA PHE A 9 18.40 46.41 6.20
C PHE A 9 19.62 46.84 7.02
N GLY A 10 19.67 48.09 7.51
CA GLY A 10 20.74 48.59 8.37
C GLY A 10 20.57 48.13 9.84
N ASP A 11 19.35 47.81 10.26
CA ASP A 11 19.07 47.27 11.58
C ASP A 11 19.12 45.73 11.54
N ARG A 12 20.30 45.18 11.89
CA ARG A 12 20.55 43.71 11.90
C ARG A 12 19.58 42.96 12.77
N ARG A 13 19.09 43.58 13.85
CA ARG A 13 18.18 42.98 14.81
C ARG A 13 16.79 42.83 14.19
N LEU A 14 16.35 43.83 13.44
CA LEU A 14 15.05 43.87 12.79
C LEU A 14 15.01 42.85 11.61
N VAL A 15 16.07 42.79 10.82
CA VAL A 15 16.21 41.81 9.72
C VAL A 15 16.20 40.38 10.28
N PHE A 16 16.96 40.13 11.35
CA PHE A 16 17.03 38.81 11.97
C PHE A 16 15.68 38.35 12.49
N THR A 17 14.95 39.21 13.23
CA THR A 17 13.66 38.81 13.84
C THR A 17 12.52 38.76 12.83
N THR A 18 12.53 39.58 11.79
CA THR A 18 11.39 39.69 10.87
C THR A 18 11.52 38.79 9.63
N ILE A 19 12.73 38.48 9.17
CA ILE A 19 12.96 37.70 7.95
C ILE A 19 13.62 36.36 8.28
N LEU A 20 14.71 36.38 9.04
CA LEU A 20 15.53 35.19 9.25
C LEU A 20 14.84 34.20 10.21
N MET A 21 14.23 34.68 11.31
CA MET A 21 13.57 33.82 12.28
C MET A 21 12.32 33.10 11.70
N PRO A 22 11.39 33.77 11.02
CA PRO A 22 10.27 33.07 10.40
C PRO A 22 10.72 32.13 9.29
N GLY A 23 11.70 32.51 8.47
CA GLY A 23 12.24 31.65 7.43
C GLY A 23 12.92 30.39 7.99
N LEU A 24 13.70 30.55 9.04
CA LEU A 24 14.35 29.43 9.74
C LEU A 24 13.32 28.50 10.41
N MET A 25 12.28 29.07 11.03
CA MET A 25 11.19 28.29 11.63
C MET A 25 10.43 27.48 10.58
N ILE A 26 10.11 28.08 9.44
CA ILE A 26 9.47 27.39 8.33
C ILE A 26 10.39 26.29 7.79
N TYR A 27 11.68 26.56 7.61
CA TYR A 27 12.66 25.57 7.16
C TYR A 27 12.75 24.39 8.12
N ILE A 28 12.85 24.64 9.44
CA ILE A 28 12.90 23.58 10.47
C ILE A 28 11.58 22.79 10.45
N LEU A 29 10.43 23.47 10.35
CA LEU A 29 9.14 22.80 10.30
C LEU A 29 9.01 21.87 9.08
N TYR A 30 9.40 22.35 7.89
CA TYR A 30 9.38 21.52 6.68
C TYR A 30 10.37 20.37 6.74
N THR A 31 11.54 20.58 7.34
CA THR A 31 12.56 19.51 7.46
C THR A 31 12.11 18.44 8.46
N LEU A 32 11.56 18.85 9.60
CA LEU A 32 11.02 17.93 10.61
C LEU A 32 9.78 17.19 10.12
N LEU A 33 8.82 17.90 9.54
CA LEU A 33 7.61 17.30 8.99
C LEU A 33 7.92 16.43 7.78
N GLY A 34 8.76 16.91 6.85
CA GLY A 34 9.11 16.16 5.65
C GLY A 34 9.82 14.85 5.96
N GLN A 35 10.82 14.86 6.86
CA GLN A 35 11.53 13.64 7.26
C GLN A 35 10.72 12.76 8.21
N GLY A 36 9.93 13.33 9.10
CA GLY A 36 9.09 12.58 10.03
C GLY A 36 7.93 11.90 9.32
N ILE A 37 7.26 12.63 8.42
CA ILE A 37 6.15 12.11 7.63
C ILE A 37 6.64 11.06 6.62
N MET A 38 7.74 11.32 5.90
CA MET A 38 8.30 10.34 4.95
C MET A 38 8.74 9.05 5.64
N LYS A 39 9.31 9.11 6.86
CA LYS A 39 9.67 7.90 7.62
C LYS A 39 8.46 7.16 8.19
N GLN A 40 7.35 7.84 8.39
CA GLN A 40 6.14 7.26 8.95
C GLN A 40 5.23 6.66 7.85
N PHE A 41 5.41 7.08 6.59
CA PHE A 41 4.66 6.60 5.43
C PHE A 41 5.50 5.78 4.44
N ALA A 42 6.80 5.63 4.67
CA ALA A 42 7.63 4.69 3.92
C ALA A 42 7.72 3.41 4.77
N ALA A 43 7.17 2.32 4.28
CA ALA A 43 7.51 0.99 4.79
C ALA A 43 9.05 0.85 4.80
N SER A 44 9.60 0.21 5.81
CA SER A 44 11.06 0.00 5.91
C SER A 44 11.53 -0.72 4.65
N GLU A 45 12.61 -0.24 4.01
CA GLU A 45 13.18 -0.87 2.80
C GLU A 45 13.57 -2.35 3.01
N ASP A 46 13.71 -2.78 4.28
CA ASP A 46 14.05 -4.15 4.67
C ASP A 46 12.87 -4.90 5.34
N TYR A 47 11.62 -4.39 5.20
CA TYR A 47 10.47 -5.04 5.82
C TYR A 47 10.02 -6.24 4.99
N VAL A 48 9.82 -7.39 5.64
CA VAL A 48 9.27 -8.60 5.04
C VAL A 48 7.79 -8.70 5.39
N TYR A 49 6.94 -8.59 4.38
CA TYR A 49 5.49 -8.61 4.55
C TYR A 49 4.97 -10.01 4.87
N GLN A 50 4.18 -10.12 5.93
CA GLN A 50 3.53 -11.37 6.35
C GLN A 50 2.19 -11.52 5.64
N ILE A 51 2.17 -12.33 4.60
CA ILE A 51 0.98 -12.56 3.76
C ILE A 51 0.44 -13.97 4.00
N TYR A 52 -0.84 -14.06 4.27
CA TYR A 52 -1.55 -15.33 4.36
C TYR A 52 -2.45 -15.52 3.14
N THR A 53 -2.53 -16.75 2.64
CA THR A 53 -3.32 -17.06 1.44
C THR A 53 -4.15 -18.30 1.66
N VAL A 54 -5.39 -18.27 1.17
CA VAL A 54 -6.26 -19.45 1.03
C VAL A 54 -6.35 -19.78 -0.45
N ASP A 55 -6.11 -21.04 -0.81
CA ASP A 55 -6.21 -21.57 -2.18
C ASP A 55 -5.40 -20.76 -3.21
N LEU A 56 -4.12 -20.44 -2.92
CA LEU A 56 -3.26 -19.68 -3.81
C LEU A 56 -3.12 -20.39 -5.17
N PRO A 57 -3.57 -19.78 -6.28
CA PRO A 57 -3.52 -20.40 -7.61
C PRO A 57 -2.08 -20.47 -8.16
N GLU A 58 -1.87 -21.35 -9.13
CA GLU A 58 -0.54 -21.56 -9.75
C GLU A 58 -0.04 -20.30 -10.45
N SER A 59 -0.96 -19.50 -11.04
CA SER A 59 -0.65 -18.23 -11.69
C SER A 59 0.04 -17.21 -10.78
N PHE A 60 -0.18 -17.27 -9.47
CA PHE A 60 0.43 -16.39 -8.46
C PHE A 60 1.45 -17.11 -7.56
N SER A 61 1.85 -18.35 -7.87
CA SER A 61 2.81 -19.12 -7.06
C SER A 61 4.19 -18.44 -6.94
N TYR A 62 4.55 -17.57 -7.89
CA TYR A 62 5.79 -16.81 -7.88
C TYR A 62 5.90 -15.83 -6.70
N LEU A 63 4.77 -15.39 -6.11
CA LEU A 63 4.77 -14.53 -4.92
C LEU A 63 5.51 -15.16 -3.73
N LYS A 64 5.58 -16.48 -3.65
CA LYS A 64 6.35 -17.20 -2.63
C LYS A 64 7.87 -17.09 -2.78
N THR A 65 8.34 -16.64 -3.94
CA THR A 65 9.77 -16.52 -4.24
C THR A 65 10.30 -15.10 -4.14
N GLU A 66 9.42 -14.13 -3.95
CA GLU A 66 9.81 -12.75 -3.72
C GLU A 66 10.48 -12.59 -2.36
N SER A 67 11.57 -11.83 -2.30
CA SER A 67 12.42 -11.74 -1.12
C SER A 67 11.84 -10.88 0.01
N ASP A 68 10.92 -10.01 -0.33
CA ASP A 68 10.24 -9.07 0.58
C ASP A 68 8.86 -9.58 1.04
N LEU A 69 8.45 -10.78 0.58
CA LEU A 69 7.19 -11.41 0.93
C LEU A 69 7.40 -12.74 1.65
N GLU A 70 6.76 -12.92 2.80
CA GLU A 70 6.63 -14.22 3.45
C GLU A 70 5.18 -14.72 3.29
N VAL A 71 4.98 -15.55 2.27
CA VAL A 71 3.65 -16.05 1.89
C VAL A 71 3.40 -17.40 2.54
N THR A 72 2.41 -17.46 3.43
CA THR A 72 1.98 -18.68 4.14
C THR A 72 0.60 -19.11 3.66
N GLU A 73 0.50 -20.33 3.11
CA GLU A 73 -0.79 -20.93 2.79
C GLU A 73 -1.48 -21.46 4.03
N ILE A 74 -2.77 -21.16 4.15
CA ILE A 74 -3.64 -21.62 5.25
C ILE A 74 -4.90 -22.29 4.70
N SER A 75 -5.57 -23.03 5.56
CA SER A 75 -6.92 -23.55 5.26
C SER A 75 -7.98 -22.49 5.55
N ALA A 76 -9.12 -22.58 4.88
CA ALA A 76 -10.26 -21.69 5.12
C ALA A 76 -10.77 -21.73 6.58
N GLU A 77 -10.52 -22.81 7.30
CA GLU A 77 -10.91 -22.95 8.72
C GLU A 77 -10.11 -22.02 9.66
N THR A 78 -8.90 -21.61 9.25
CA THR A 78 -8.00 -20.74 10.03
C THR A 78 -8.06 -19.27 9.63
N GLU A 79 -8.97 -18.90 8.74
CA GLU A 79 -9.15 -17.52 8.27
C GLU A 79 -9.41 -16.55 9.43
N SER A 80 -10.29 -16.92 10.37
CA SER A 80 -10.62 -16.10 11.55
C SER A 80 -9.41 -15.78 12.44
N ASP A 81 -8.51 -16.75 12.61
CA ASP A 81 -7.32 -16.57 13.45
C ASP A 81 -6.33 -15.59 12.78
N VAL A 82 -6.28 -15.58 11.43
CA VAL A 82 -5.44 -14.64 10.69
C VAL A 82 -6.04 -13.24 10.70
N LEU A 83 -7.36 -13.09 10.66
CA LEU A 83 -8.01 -11.79 10.81
C LEU A 83 -7.67 -11.15 12.16
N GLU A 84 -7.66 -11.93 13.25
CA GLU A 84 -7.22 -11.44 14.56
C GLU A 84 -5.74 -11.00 14.55
N LYS A 85 -4.85 -11.70 13.81
CA LYS A 85 -3.45 -11.30 13.65
C LYS A 85 -3.30 -10.00 12.86
N ILE A 86 -4.12 -9.79 11.83
CA ILE A 86 -4.13 -8.54 11.06
C ILE A 86 -4.56 -7.37 11.95
N GLU A 87 -5.58 -7.56 12.79
CA GLU A 87 -6.00 -6.55 13.77
C GLU A 87 -4.91 -6.25 14.80
N ALA A 88 -4.13 -7.27 15.19
CA ALA A 88 -3.02 -7.16 16.13
C ALA A 88 -1.70 -6.66 15.49
N GLU A 89 -1.68 -6.37 14.18
CA GLU A 89 -0.49 -5.98 13.40
C GLU A 89 0.61 -7.07 13.38
N GLU A 90 0.23 -8.34 13.55
CA GLU A 90 1.11 -9.51 13.46
C GLU A 90 1.10 -10.14 12.05
N ALA A 91 0.15 -9.73 11.20
CA ALA A 91 0.04 -10.10 9.79
C ALA A 91 -0.37 -8.86 8.99
N ASP A 92 0.08 -8.79 7.74
CA ASP A 92 -0.15 -7.60 6.91
C ASP A 92 -1.32 -7.76 5.95
N LEU A 93 -1.50 -8.96 5.38
CA LEU A 93 -2.51 -9.20 4.36
C LEU A 93 -3.00 -10.65 4.40
N LEU A 94 -4.31 -10.83 4.19
CA LEU A 94 -4.92 -12.13 3.89
C LEU A 94 -5.58 -12.05 2.52
N MET A 95 -5.25 -12.98 1.64
CA MET A 95 -5.85 -13.15 0.31
C MET A 95 -6.60 -14.47 0.26
N VAL A 96 -7.87 -14.42 -0.13
CA VAL A 96 -8.73 -15.62 -0.27
C VAL A 96 -9.12 -15.76 -1.74
N PHE A 97 -8.59 -16.79 -2.36
CA PHE A 97 -8.89 -17.13 -3.75
C PHE A 97 -10.02 -18.16 -3.82
N PRO A 98 -10.82 -18.15 -4.88
CA PRO A 98 -11.69 -19.30 -5.20
C PRO A 98 -10.84 -20.56 -5.47
N SER A 99 -11.30 -21.71 -5.02
CA SER A 99 -10.55 -22.98 -5.11
C SER A 99 -10.15 -23.40 -6.52
N ASP A 100 -10.86 -22.92 -7.54
CA ASP A 100 -10.60 -23.21 -8.95
C ASP A 100 -10.29 -21.93 -9.75
N PHE A 101 -9.60 -20.97 -9.16
CA PHE A 101 -9.39 -19.63 -9.73
C PHE A 101 -8.88 -19.66 -11.16
N ASP A 102 -7.77 -20.36 -11.45
CA ASP A 102 -7.16 -20.40 -12.78
C ASP A 102 -8.10 -21.02 -13.83
N ALA A 103 -8.83 -22.06 -13.46
CA ALA A 103 -9.83 -22.68 -14.32
C ALA A 103 -11.04 -21.77 -14.55
N ALA A 104 -11.50 -21.09 -13.52
CA ALA A 104 -12.59 -20.12 -13.60
C ALA A 104 -12.23 -18.92 -14.49
N VAL A 105 -11.00 -18.39 -14.37
CA VAL A 105 -10.47 -17.33 -15.23
C VAL A 105 -10.41 -17.78 -16.70
N ALA A 106 -9.90 -18.99 -16.95
CA ALA A 106 -9.80 -19.55 -18.31
C ALA A 106 -11.17 -19.78 -18.97
N ALA A 107 -12.18 -20.18 -18.17
CA ALA A 107 -13.53 -20.48 -18.63
C ALA A 107 -14.45 -19.24 -18.73
N TYR A 108 -14.07 -18.13 -18.11
CA TYR A 108 -14.89 -16.93 -18.03
C TYR A 108 -15.15 -16.31 -19.39
N ASP A 109 -16.44 -16.08 -19.72
CA ASP A 109 -16.89 -15.35 -20.91
C ASP A 109 -17.62 -14.07 -20.46
N PRO A 110 -17.07 -12.85 -20.73
CA PRO A 110 -17.70 -11.60 -20.37
C PRO A 110 -19.05 -11.33 -21.07
N LEU A 111 -19.38 -12.10 -22.12
CA LEU A 111 -20.67 -12.04 -22.80
C LEU A 111 -21.76 -12.89 -22.14
N ASP A 112 -21.36 -13.83 -21.27
CA ASP A 112 -22.32 -14.65 -20.50
C ASP A 112 -22.68 -13.96 -19.18
N THR A 113 -23.80 -13.26 -19.16
CA THR A 113 -24.29 -12.53 -17.98
C THR A 113 -24.78 -13.44 -16.84
N THR A 114 -24.79 -14.76 -17.04
CA THR A 114 -25.20 -15.73 -16.01
C THR A 114 -24.04 -16.22 -15.16
N GLN A 115 -22.81 -16.00 -15.60
CA GLN A 115 -21.59 -16.40 -14.91
C GLN A 115 -21.02 -15.20 -14.15
N ALA A 116 -20.78 -15.38 -12.84
CA ALA A 116 -20.05 -14.38 -12.06
C ALA A 116 -18.54 -14.43 -12.39
N ALA A 117 -17.90 -13.27 -12.47
CA ALA A 117 -16.46 -13.20 -12.62
C ALA A 117 -15.76 -13.81 -11.40
N PRO A 118 -14.60 -14.47 -11.55
CA PRO A 118 -13.78 -14.86 -10.43
C PRO A 118 -13.33 -13.63 -9.64
N ASP A 119 -13.47 -13.69 -8.32
CA ASP A 119 -13.21 -12.57 -7.41
C ASP A 119 -12.26 -13.01 -6.30
N ILE A 120 -11.30 -12.16 -5.94
CA ILE A 120 -10.34 -12.36 -4.86
C ILE A 120 -10.71 -11.45 -3.69
N LYS A 121 -10.85 -12.03 -2.51
CA LYS A 121 -11.07 -11.24 -1.30
C LYS A 121 -9.74 -10.93 -0.63
N MET A 122 -9.53 -9.66 -0.32
CA MET A 122 -8.36 -9.19 0.42
C MET A 122 -8.78 -8.54 1.74
N TYR A 123 -8.11 -8.93 2.83
CA TYR A 123 -8.31 -8.35 4.15
C TYR A 123 -7.00 -7.76 4.65
N TYR A 124 -7.04 -6.50 5.06
CA TYR A 124 -5.87 -5.77 5.53
C TYR A 124 -6.24 -4.78 6.63
N ASN A 125 -5.26 -4.32 7.41
CA ASN A 125 -5.47 -3.29 8.42
C ASN A 125 -5.20 -1.91 7.82
N SER A 126 -6.26 -1.14 7.55
CA SER A 126 -6.16 0.20 6.95
C SER A 126 -5.46 1.25 7.83
N VAL A 127 -5.24 0.96 9.11
CA VAL A 127 -4.50 1.82 10.04
C VAL A 127 -2.99 1.54 10.00
N SER A 128 -2.59 0.31 9.64
CA SER A 128 -1.19 -0.07 9.45
C SER A 128 -0.66 0.42 8.11
N THR A 129 0.54 1.01 8.13
CA THR A 129 1.24 1.47 6.93
C THR A 129 1.70 0.30 6.07
N GLU A 130 2.22 -0.74 6.72
CA GLU A 130 2.73 -1.95 6.10
C GLU A 130 1.59 -2.71 5.39
N SER A 131 0.48 -2.96 6.10
CA SER A 131 -0.72 -3.58 5.53
C SER A 131 -1.28 -2.79 4.34
N SER A 132 -1.37 -1.47 4.45
CA SER A 132 -1.87 -0.61 3.37
C SER A 132 -0.91 -0.60 2.17
N THR A 133 0.40 -0.66 2.41
CA THR A 133 1.42 -0.68 1.35
C THR A 133 1.33 -1.98 0.56
N ILE A 134 1.32 -3.12 1.24
CA ILE A 134 1.26 -4.41 0.57
C ILE A 134 -0.09 -4.64 -0.13
N TYR A 135 -1.20 -4.17 0.46
CA TYR A 135 -2.49 -4.19 -0.21
C TYR A 135 -2.45 -3.45 -1.56
N ASN A 136 -1.92 -2.21 -1.59
CA ASN A 136 -1.80 -1.45 -2.83
C ASN A 136 -0.87 -2.11 -3.85
N GLN A 137 0.20 -2.77 -3.39
CA GLN A 137 1.12 -3.50 -4.26
C GLN A 137 0.42 -4.73 -4.88
N MET A 138 -0.36 -5.48 -4.10
CA MET A 138 -1.14 -6.61 -4.61
C MET A 138 -2.22 -6.16 -5.59
N CYS A 139 -2.90 -5.04 -5.34
CA CYS A 139 -3.84 -4.45 -6.30
C CYS A 139 -3.17 -4.19 -7.65
N GLN A 140 -1.97 -3.60 -7.68
CA GLN A 140 -1.22 -3.37 -8.92
C GLN A 140 -0.86 -4.68 -9.63
N ILE A 141 -0.45 -5.71 -8.90
CA ILE A 141 -0.15 -7.03 -9.46
C ILE A 141 -1.40 -7.63 -10.11
N PHE A 142 -2.56 -7.50 -9.45
CA PHE A 142 -3.81 -8.01 -9.99
C PHE A 142 -4.30 -7.19 -11.19
N ASP A 143 -4.14 -5.88 -11.20
CA ASP A 143 -4.44 -5.00 -12.34
C ASP A 143 -3.57 -5.36 -13.57
N ASP A 144 -2.28 -5.64 -13.33
CA ASP A 144 -1.36 -6.08 -14.39
C ASP A 144 -1.76 -7.46 -14.95
N TYR A 145 -2.13 -8.38 -14.06
CA TYR A 145 -2.63 -9.70 -14.46
C TYR A 145 -3.93 -9.57 -15.26
N GLU A 146 -4.88 -8.80 -14.79
CA GLU A 146 -6.14 -8.51 -15.47
C GLU A 146 -5.92 -7.92 -16.86
N SER A 147 -5.00 -6.95 -16.97
CA SER A 147 -4.62 -6.36 -18.25
C SER A 147 -4.08 -7.40 -19.22
N SER A 148 -3.38 -8.43 -18.72
CA SER A 148 -2.88 -9.54 -19.52
C SER A 148 -3.99 -10.46 -20.05
N LEU A 149 -5.16 -10.48 -19.38
CA LEU A 149 -6.35 -11.25 -19.76
C LEU A 149 -7.20 -10.56 -20.83
N ALA A 150 -6.70 -9.52 -21.49
CA ALA A 150 -7.41 -8.74 -22.51
C ALA A 150 -8.70 -8.07 -21.98
N ASN A 151 -8.67 -7.54 -20.75
CA ASN A 151 -9.77 -6.81 -20.09
C ASN A 151 -11.07 -7.64 -19.99
N LYS A 152 -10.95 -8.90 -19.60
CA LYS A 152 -12.12 -9.78 -19.44
C LYS A 152 -12.98 -9.37 -18.25
N PHE A 153 -12.38 -9.05 -17.10
CA PHE A 153 -13.07 -8.70 -15.86
C PHE A 153 -12.08 -8.08 -14.85
N ASP A 154 -12.62 -7.46 -13.81
CA ASP A 154 -11.88 -6.94 -12.65
C ASP A 154 -11.90 -8.00 -11.54
N ILE A 155 -10.74 -8.48 -11.09
CA ILE A 155 -10.61 -9.56 -10.10
C ILE A 155 -10.54 -9.06 -8.65
N ASN A 156 -10.40 -7.75 -8.45
CA ASN A 156 -10.30 -7.09 -7.16
C ASN A 156 -11.28 -5.92 -7.02
N ALA A 157 -12.43 -5.98 -7.73
CA ALA A 157 -13.47 -4.96 -7.66
C ALA A 157 -13.98 -4.77 -6.23
N GLU A 158 -14.04 -3.49 -5.78
CA GLU A 158 -14.56 -3.08 -4.48
C GLU A 158 -16.10 -3.15 -4.41
#